data_841fb6272c4c98183afa67e2227ec641
#
_entry.id   841fb6272c4c98183afa67e2227ec641
#
_cell.length_a   1.000
_cell.length_b   1.000
_cell.length_c   1.000
_cell.angle_alpha   90.00
_cell.angle_beta   90.00
_cell.angle_gamma   90.00
#
_symmetry.space_group_name_H-M   'P 1'
#
loop_
_entity.id
_entity.type
_entity.pdbx_description
1 polymer ?
#
loop_
_entity_poly.entity_id
_entity_poly.type
_entity_poly.pdbx_seq_one_letter_code
_entity_poly.pdbx_strand_id
1 'polypeptide(L)'
;TNKDLKNKLIKYKKDNQKIPTFLDFMIILSIAFGITGLSHACADVIAPYIQTNFPFLGKFSLTSKFFWLIVIATTGGLILSFTKFRKYEGVGASTIGSIFLYILVATIGMKMNALAILDSPGVFVLGFVWMLIHVILLLSVAKIIRAPFFFVAVGSQANVGGAASAPVVASAFHPSLAPVGVLLAVLGYALGTYAAWLCGILMQFVA
;
A
#
# COMPACT_ATOMS: atom_id res chain seq x y z
N THR A 1 6.62 20.52 10.85
CA THR A 1 6.81 19.76 9.59
C THR A 1 5.57 19.00 9.17
N ASN A 2 4.98 18.10 9.98
CA ASN A 2 3.71 17.42 9.62
C ASN A 2 2.50 18.36 9.65
N LYS A 3 2.48 19.34 10.55
CA LYS A 3 1.44 20.39 10.59
C LYS A 3 1.46 21.27 9.35
N ASP A 4 2.64 21.62 8.86
CA ASP A 4 2.78 22.48 7.66
C ASP A 4 2.32 21.77 6.40
N LEU A 5 2.65 20.49 6.24
CA LEU A 5 2.17 19.68 5.12
C LEU A 5 0.65 19.52 5.17
N LYS A 6 0.10 19.19 6.34
CA LYS A 6 -1.34 19.07 6.56
C LYS A 6 -2.06 20.40 6.25
N ASN A 7 -1.55 21.51 6.74
CA ASN A 7 -2.14 22.84 6.50
C ASN A 7 -2.09 23.22 5.01
N LYS A 8 -1.00 22.91 4.30
CA LYS A 8 -0.90 23.13 2.85
C LYS A 8 -1.91 22.29 2.08
N LEU A 9 -2.12 21.02 2.46
CA LEU A 9 -3.10 20.14 1.83
C LEU A 9 -4.54 20.61 2.09
N ILE A 10 -4.85 21.01 3.33
CA ILE A 10 -6.18 21.53 3.70
C ILE A 10 -6.46 22.82 2.92
N LYS A 11 -5.49 23.74 2.87
CA LYS A 11 -5.62 24.99 2.11
C LYS A 11 -5.84 24.71 0.63
N TYR A 12 -5.01 23.86 0.02
CA TYR A 12 -5.15 23.45 -1.38
C TYR A 12 -6.53 22.86 -1.67
N LYS A 13 -7.03 21.98 -0.79
CA LYS A 13 -8.36 21.38 -0.92
C LYS A 13 -9.46 22.43 -0.84
N LYS A 14 -9.37 23.36 0.12
CA LYS A 14 -10.35 24.45 0.30
C LYS A 14 -10.37 25.41 -0.89
N ASP A 15 -9.19 25.81 -1.40
CA ASP A 15 -9.05 26.73 -2.51
C ASP A 15 -9.52 26.15 -3.86
N ASN A 16 -9.50 24.81 -4.00
CA ASN A 16 -9.92 24.09 -5.22
C ASN A 16 -11.27 23.39 -5.08
N GLN A 17 -11.95 23.51 -3.93
CA GLN A 17 -13.23 22.85 -3.70
C GLN A 17 -14.30 23.41 -4.63
N LYS A 18 -14.94 22.49 -5.39
CA LYS A 18 -16.06 22.78 -6.28
C LYS A 18 -17.22 21.86 -5.94
N ILE A 19 -18.42 22.29 -6.26
CA ILE A 19 -19.60 21.41 -6.20
C ILE A 19 -19.43 20.37 -7.32
N PRO A 20 -19.32 19.07 -6.98
CA PRO A 20 -19.11 18.04 -7.99
C PRO A 20 -20.35 17.87 -8.87
N THR A 21 -20.15 17.75 -10.17
CA THR A 21 -21.19 17.40 -11.13
C THR A 21 -21.17 15.89 -11.42
N PHE A 22 -22.24 15.37 -12.02
CA PHE A 22 -22.28 13.97 -12.48
C PHE A 22 -21.13 13.67 -13.46
N LEU A 23 -20.82 14.62 -14.34
CA LEU A 23 -19.72 14.48 -15.30
C LEU A 23 -18.35 14.33 -14.59
N ASP A 24 -18.13 15.09 -13.51
CA ASP A 24 -16.88 14.98 -12.74
C ASP A 24 -16.71 13.57 -12.15
N PHE A 25 -17.79 13.00 -11.60
CA PHE A 25 -17.77 11.63 -11.09
C PHE A 25 -17.49 10.61 -12.20
N MET A 26 -18.12 10.76 -13.37
CA MET A 26 -17.89 9.88 -14.50
C MET A 26 -16.43 9.94 -14.98
N ILE A 27 -15.84 11.12 -15.04
CA ILE A 27 -14.44 11.29 -15.43
C ILE A 27 -13.51 10.63 -14.40
N ILE A 28 -13.73 10.86 -13.10
CA ILE A 28 -12.92 10.24 -12.04
C ILE A 28 -12.97 8.71 -12.14
N LEU A 29 -14.18 8.14 -12.26
CA LEU A 29 -14.36 6.70 -12.37
C LEU A 29 -13.76 6.14 -13.65
N SER A 30 -13.95 6.82 -14.79
CA SER A 30 -13.40 6.39 -16.09
C SER A 30 -11.87 6.35 -16.04
N ILE A 31 -11.23 7.35 -15.43
CA ILE A 31 -9.77 7.38 -15.26
C ILE A 31 -9.33 6.26 -14.32
N ALA A 32 -10.00 6.09 -13.17
CA ALA A 32 -9.63 5.07 -12.19
C ALA A 32 -9.74 3.66 -12.79
N PHE A 33 -10.88 3.33 -13.41
CA PHE A 33 -11.09 2.03 -14.04
C PHE A 33 -10.21 1.84 -15.29
N GLY A 34 -9.98 2.91 -16.06
CA GLY A 34 -9.11 2.88 -17.24
C GLY A 34 -7.66 2.55 -16.87
N ILE A 35 -7.11 3.21 -15.85
CA ILE A 35 -5.76 2.91 -15.34
C ILE A 35 -5.72 1.51 -14.74
N THR A 36 -6.73 1.10 -13.99
CA THR A 36 -6.80 -0.23 -13.41
C THR A 36 -6.85 -1.30 -14.50
N GLY A 37 -7.69 -1.13 -15.52
CA GLY A 37 -7.76 -2.04 -16.66
C GLY A 37 -6.46 -2.13 -17.44
N LEU A 38 -5.80 -0.99 -17.69
CA LEU A 38 -4.48 -0.96 -18.31
C LEU A 38 -3.44 -1.67 -17.45
N SER A 39 -3.49 -1.46 -16.13
CA SER A 39 -2.57 -2.11 -15.19
C SER A 39 -2.74 -3.63 -15.17
N HIS A 40 -3.98 -4.13 -15.25
CA HIS A 40 -4.27 -5.55 -15.40
C HIS A 40 -3.70 -6.11 -16.71
N ALA A 41 -3.98 -5.45 -17.83
CA ALA A 41 -3.49 -5.87 -19.16
C ALA A 41 -1.95 -5.93 -19.18
N CYS A 42 -1.28 -4.93 -18.64
CA CYS A 42 0.18 -4.92 -18.53
C CYS A 42 0.70 -6.01 -17.60
N ALA A 43 0.08 -6.20 -16.43
CA ALA A 43 0.49 -7.22 -15.47
C ALA A 43 0.33 -8.65 -16.02
N ASP A 44 -0.72 -8.88 -16.83
CA ASP A 44 -0.97 -10.17 -17.49
C ASP A 44 0.09 -10.55 -18.53
N VAL A 45 0.78 -9.56 -19.08
CA VAL A 45 1.90 -9.79 -20.01
C VAL A 45 3.25 -9.83 -19.27
N ILE A 46 3.49 -8.88 -18.38
CA ILE A 46 4.80 -8.70 -17.73
C ILE A 46 5.11 -9.86 -16.77
N ALA A 47 4.16 -10.21 -15.91
CA ALA A 47 4.42 -11.22 -14.87
C ALA A 47 4.74 -12.62 -15.45
N PRO A 48 3.96 -13.17 -16.41
CA PRO A 48 4.31 -14.45 -17.05
C PRO A 48 5.61 -14.38 -17.85
N TYR A 49 5.87 -13.25 -18.53
CA TYR A 49 7.13 -13.07 -19.26
C TYR A 49 8.34 -13.17 -18.33
N ILE A 50 8.28 -12.50 -17.18
CA ILE A 50 9.36 -12.57 -16.17
C ILE A 50 9.45 -13.98 -15.58
N GLN A 51 8.32 -14.61 -15.30
CA GLN A 51 8.30 -15.96 -14.74
C GLN A 51 8.97 -16.98 -15.66
N THR A 52 8.77 -16.85 -16.98
CA THR A 52 9.34 -17.77 -17.97
C THR A 52 10.81 -17.50 -18.24
N ASN A 53 11.20 -16.23 -18.40
CA ASN A 53 12.56 -15.87 -18.84
C ASN A 53 13.54 -15.62 -17.69
N PHE A 54 13.02 -15.21 -16.53
CA PHE A 54 13.82 -14.80 -15.36
C PHE A 54 13.24 -15.36 -14.05
N PRO A 55 13.12 -16.70 -13.89
CA PRO A 55 12.46 -17.31 -12.72
C PRO A 55 13.09 -16.93 -11.38
N PHE A 56 14.39 -16.61 -11.35
CA PHE A 56 15.10 -16.16 -10.15
C PHE A 56 14.53 -14.86 -9.57
N LEU A 57 13.86 -14.02 -10.38
CA LEU A 57 13.21 -12.79 -9.94
C LEU A 57 11.91 -13.04 -9.16
N GLY A 58 11.45 -14.29 -9.08
CA GLY A 58 10.35 -14.68 -8.19
C GLY A 58 10.63 -14.37 -6.72
N LYS A 59 11.89 -14.42 -6.31
CA LYS A 59 12.34 -14.04 -4.96
C LYS A 59 12.02 -12.58 -4.60
N PHE A 60 11.86 -11.73 -5.59
CA PHE A 60 11.55 -10.30 -5.45
C PHE A 60 10.07 -9.96 -5.71
N SER A 61 9.20 -10.96 -5.76
CA SER A 61 7.79 -10.82 -6.11
C SER A 61 7.52 -10.26 -7.52
N LEU A 62 8.55 -10.18 -8.38
CA LEU A 62 8.43 -9.63 -9.73
C LEU A 62 7.68 -10.56 -10.70
N THR A 63 7.46 -11.82 -10.31
CA THR A 63 6.60 -12.77 -11.03
C THR A 63 5.12 -12.63 -10.65
N SER A 64 4.79 -11.81 -9.64
CA SER A 64 3.42 -11.61 -9.17
C SER A 64 2.68 -10.60 -10.04
N LYS A 65 1.55 -11.00 -10.61
CA LYS A 65 0.63 -10.09 -11.32
C LYS A 65 0.15 -8.97 -10.42
N PHE A 66 -0.16 -9.28 -9.15
CA PHE A 66 -0.62 -8.30 -8.17
C PHE A 66 0.41 -7.21 -7.90
N PHE A 67 1.69 -7.56 -7.85
CA PHE A 67 2.78 -6.58 -7.72
C PHE A 67 2.76 -5.57 -8.87
N TRP A 68 2.75 -6.04 -10.12
CA TRP A 68 2.75 -5.18 -11.31
C TRP A 68 1.49 -4.33 -11.42
N LEU A 69 0.34 -4.91 -11.09
CA LEU A 69 -0.93 -4.17 -11.05
C LEU A 69 -0.82 -2.93 -10.13
N ILE A 70 -0.31 -3.12 -8.91
CA ILE A 70 -0.18 -2.03 -7.95
C ILE A 70 0.85 -1.00 -8.41
N VAL A 71 2.02 -1.45 -8.87
CA VAL A 71 3.10 -0.57 -9.34
C VAL A 71 2.62 0.29 -10.50
N ILE A 72 1.98 -0.30 -11.50
CA ILE A 72 1.52 0.42 -12.70
C ILE A 72 0.37 1.37 -12.34
N ALA A 73 -0.62 0.91 -11.57
CA ALA A 73 -1.74 1.75 -11.13
C ALA A 73 -1.27 2.95 -10.30
N THR A 74 -0.35 2.73 -9.36
CA THR A 74 0.21 3.80 -8.53
C THR A 74 1.03 4.79 -9.36
N THR A 75 1.87 4.28 -10.26
CA THR A 75 2.67 5.12 -11.18
C THR A 75 1.77 5.94 -12.09
N GLY A 76 0.72 5.33 -12.65
CA GLY A 76 -0.29 6.01 -13.45
C GLY A 76 -0.99 7.13 -12.68
N GLY A 77 -1.40 6.85 -11.44
CA GLY A 77 -1.98 7.85 -10.55
C GLY A 77 -1.02 9.01 -10.23
N LEU A 78 0.26 8.68 -9.97
CA LEU A 78 1.30 9.69 -9.75
C LEU A 78 1.52 10.57 -11.00
N ILE A 79 1.63 9.99 -12.17
CA ILE A 79 1.77 10.74 -13.43
C ILE A 79 0.58 11.70 -13.61
N LEU A 80 -0.64 11.22 -13.39
CA LEU A 80 -1.84 12.06 -13.49
C LEU A 80 -1.84 13.21 -12.46
N SER A 81 -1.23 13.03 -11.30
CA SER A 81 -1.14 14.09 -10.28
C SER A 81 -0.33 15.31 -10.73
N PHE A 82 0.56 15.16 -11.72
CA PHE A 82 1.31 16.25 -12.34
C PHE A 82 0.58 16.89 -13.53
N THR A 83 -0.58 16.36 -13.91
CA THR A 83 -1.37 16.84 -15.05
C THR A 83 -2.55 17.72 -14.61
N LYS A 84 -3.36 18.13 -15.59
CA LYS A 84 -4.61 18.87 -15.34
C LYS A 84 -5.63 18.08 -14.50
N PHE A 85 -5.50 16.76 -14.44
CA PHE A 85 -6.40 15.88 -13.68
C PHE A 85 -6.27 16.06 -12.15
N ARG A 86 -5.21 16.68 -11.66
CA ARG A 86 -5.10 17.08 -10.25
C ARG A 86 -6.28 17.93 -9.76
N LYS A 87 -6.96 18.66 -10.65
CA LYS A 87 -8.14 19.47 -10.31
C LYS A 87 -9.30 18.66 -9.75
N TYR A 88 -9.38 17.37 -10.10
CA TYR A 88 -10.44 16.48 -9.62
C TYR A 88 -10.34 16.15 -8.12
N GLU A 89 -9.23 16.48 -7.46
CA GLU A 89 -9.15 16.47 -6.01
C GLU A 89 -10.16 17.46 -5.39
N GLY A 90 -10.36 18.62 -6.02
CA GLY A 90 -11.35 19.63 -5.59
C GLY A 90 -12.81 19.17 -5.67
N VAL A 91 -13.11 18.17 -6.50
CA VAL A 91 -14.46 17.58 -6.63
C VAL A 91 -14.59 16.23 -5.93
N GLY A 92 -13.57 15.82 -5.14
CA GLY A 92 -13.66 14.67 -4.25
C GLY A 92 -13.04 13.37 -4.74
N ALA A 93 -12.04 13.42 -5.64
CA ALA A 93 -11.35 12.22 -6.11
C ALA A 93 -10.80 11.35 -4.96
N SER A 94 -10.16 11.93 -3.96
CA SER A 94 -9.70 11.20 -2.76
C SER A 94 -10.86 10.61 -1.93
N THR A 95 -12.02 11.24 -1.92
CA THR A 95 -13.21 10.73 -1.22
C THR A 95 -13.71 9.45 -1.89
N ILE A 96 -13.78 9.45 -3.23
CA ILE A 96 -14.15 8.26 -4.01
C ILE A 96 -13.12 7.15 -3.81
N GLY A 97 -11.82 7.48 -3.87
CA GLY A 97 -10.74 6.54 -3.58
C GLY A 97 -10.86 5.91 -2.18
N SER A 98 -11.25 6.69 -1.17
CA SER A 98 -11.50 6.19 0.19
C SER A 98 -12.66 5.21 0.25
N ILE A 99 -13.74 5.44 -0.51
CA ILE A 99 -14.87 4.49 -0.60
C ILE A 99 -14.36 3.13 -1.11
N PHE A 100 -13.60 3.12 -2.19
CA PHE A 100 -13.03 1.87 -2.73
C PHE A 100 -12.05 1.20 -1.76
N LEU A 101 -11.27 1.98 -1.00
CA LEU A 101 -10.41 1.42 0.06
C LEU A 101 -11.24 0.72 1.15
N TYR A 102 -12.34 1.31 1.61
CA TYR A 102 -13.20 0.66 2.60
C TYR A 102 -13.88 -0.60 2.06
N ILE A 103 -14.29 -0.60 0.78
CA ILE A 103 -14.80 -1.80 0.12
C ILE A 103 -13.71 -2.89 0.07
N LEU A 104 -12.46 -2.52 -0.27
CA LEU A 104 -11.32 -3.43 -0.25
C LEU A 104 -11.13 -4.05 1.14
N VAL A 105 -11.13 -3.23 2.21
CA VAL A 105 -10.98 -3.72 3.59
C VAL A 105 -12.09 -4.68 3.97
N ALA A 106 -13.33 -4.35 3.61
CA ALA A 106 -14.48 -5.21 3.87
C ALA A 106 -14.34 -6.57 3.15
N THR A 107 -13.91 -6.57 1.88
CA THR A 107 -13.69 -7.81 1.12
C THR A 107 -12.56 -8.66 1.68
N ILE A 108 -11.49 -8.06 2.20
CA ILE A 108 -10.42 -8.77 2.90
C ILE A 108 -10.97 -9.39 4.19
N GLY A 109 -11.70 -8.59 4.99
CA GLY A 109 -12.31 -9.06 6.24
C GLY A 109 -13.26 -10.27 6.04
N MET A 110 -14.06 -10.25 4.98
CA MET A 110 -14.95 -11.38 4.64
C MET A 110 -14.22 -12.67 4.27
N LYS A 111 -12.97 -12.60 3.85
CA LYS A 111 -12.15 -13.79 3.54
C LYS A 111 -11.42 -14.36 4.76
N MET A 112 -11.44 -13.67 5.89
CA MET A 112 -10.76 -14.11 7.11
C MET A 112 -11.58 -15.20 7.82
N ASN A 113 -10.93 -16.32 8.10
CA ASN A 113 -11.51 -17.37 8.93
C ASN A 113 -11.01 -17.23 10.38
N ALA A 114 -11.78 -16.54 11.22
CA ALA A 114 -11.43 -16.35 12.62
C ALA A 114 -11.44 -17.66 13.44
N LEU A 115 -12.22 -18.66 13.00
CA LEU A 115 -12.28 -19.96 13.68
C LEU A 115 -11.03 -20.81 13.48
N ALA A 116 -10.23 -20.52 12.45
CA ALA A 116 -8.94 -21.20 12.22
C ALA A 116 -7.95 -21.05 13.39
N ILE A 117 -8.16 -20.07 14.27
CA ILE A 117 -7.38 -19.91 15.51
C ILE A 117 -7.57 -21.13 16.44
N LEU A 118 -8.79 -21.67 16.47
CA LEU A 118 -9.13 -22.84 17.30
C LEU A 118 -8.52 -24.13 16.74
N ASP A 119 -8.39 -24.22 15.41
CA ASP A 119 -7.83 -25.38 14.72
C ASP A 119 -6.31 -25.48 14.89
N SER A 120 -5.62 -24.34 15.06
CA SER A 120 -4.16 -24.29 15.12
C SER A 120 -3.65 -23.24 16.12
N PRO A 121 -3.91 -23.41 17.43
CA PRO A 121 -3.55 -22.40 18.44
C PRO A 121 -2.04 -22.15 18.56
N GLY A 122 -1.21 -23.17 18.29
CA GLY A 122 0.25 -23.02 18.31
C GLY A 122 0.77 -22.06 17.25
N VAL A 123 0.21 -22.08 16.05
CA VAL A 123 0.56 -21.14 14.96
C VAL A 123 0.14 -19.72 15.32
N PHE A 124 -1.00 -19.58 15.98
CA PHE A 124 -1.47 -18.27 16.45
C PHE A 124 -0.53 -17.69 17.52
N VAL A 125 -0.07 -18.48 18.50
CA VAL A 125 0.88 -18.07 19.51
C VAL A 125 2.21 -17.67 18.86
N LEU A 126 2.70 -18.43 17.89
CA LEU A 126 3.91 -18.10 17.14
C LEU A 126 3.77 -16.76 16.43
N GLY A 127 2.65 -16.52 15.76
CA GLY A 127 2.34 -15.24 15.10
C GLY A 127 2.29 -14.08 16.10
N PHE A 128 1.71 -14.30 17.28
CA PHE A 128 1.65 -13.29 18.33
C PHE A 128 3.07 -12.93 18.85
N VAL A 129 3.90 -13.92 19.12
CA VAL A 129 5.31 -13.68 19.56
C VAL A 129 6.09 -12.93 18.48
N TRP A 130 5.93 -13.32 17.21
CA TRP A 130 6.57 -12.62 16.10
C TRP A 130 6.14 -11.16 16.01
N MET A 131 4.82 -10.89 16.11
CA MET A 131 4.30 -9.52 16.13
C MET A 131 4.78 -8.71 17.31
N LEU A 132 4.91 -9.33 18.50
CA LEU A 132 5.42 -8.66 19.68
C LEU A 132 6.88 -8.20 19.47
N ILE A 133 7.72 -9.09 18.93
CA ILE A 133 9.10 -8.77 18.57
C ILE A 133 9.14 -7.63 17.56
N HIS A 134 8.31 -7.69 16.49
CA HIS A 134 8.21 -6.64 15.49
C HIS A 134 7.87 -5.29 16.12
N VAL A 135 6.86 -5.23 17.00
CA VAL A 135 6.44 -3.99 17.66
C VAL A 135 7.55 -3.42 18.56
N ILE A 136 8.20 -4.27 19.36
CA ILE A 136 9.29 -3.85 20.24
C ILE A 136 10.45 -3.27 19.43
N LEU A 137 10.90 -3.95 18.38
CA LEU A 137 11.99 -3.49 17.52
C LEU A 137 11.62 -2.19 16.81
N LEU A 138 10.41 -2.13 16.22
CA LEU A 138 9.93 -0.95 15.50
C LEU A 138 9.88 0.28 16.42
N LEU A 139 9.29 0.16 17.61
CA LEU A 139 9.17 1.27 18.55
C LEU A 139 10.54 1.68 19.13
N SER A 140 11.43 0.72 19.35
CA SER A 140 12.80 0.99 19.81
C SER A 140 13.57 1.81 18.78
N VAL A 141 13.56 1.37 17.53
CA VAL A 141 14.19 2.10 16.41
C VAL A 141 13.54 3.46 16.20
N ALA A 142 12.20 3.52 16.18
CA ALA A 142 11.47 4.77 16.03
C ALA A 142 11.83 5.80 17.12
N LYS A 143 12.02 5.36 18.35
CA LYS A 143 12.46 6.21 19.47
C LYS A 143 13.89 6.72 19.27
N ILE A 144 14.80 5.85 18.82
CA ILE A 144 16.21 6.22 18.59
C ILE A 144 16.31 7.27 17.48
N ILE A 145 15.64 7.05 16.34
CA ILE A 145 15.69 7.97 15.18
C ILE A 145 14.68 9.11 15.27
N ARG A 146 13.87 9.17 16.35
CA ARG A 146 12.79 10.15 16.55
C ARG A 146 11.83 10.22 15.36
N ALA A 147 11.44 9.05 14.85
CA ALA A 147 10.56 8.95 13.69
C ALA A 147 9.17 9.53 13.98
N PRO A 148 8.58 10.30 13.06
CA PRO A 148 7.18 10.71 13.16
C PRO A 148 6.25 9.50 13.17
N PHE A 149 5.22 9.52 14.02
CA PHE A 149 4.30 8.38 14.21
C PHE A 149 3.63 7.89 12.93
N PHE A 150 3.36 8.79 11.99
CA PHE A 150 2.86 8.43 10.66
C PHE A 150 3.75 7.39 9.97
N PHE A 151 5.06 7.64 9.88
CA PHE A 151 5.99 6.71 9.23
C PHE A 151 6.13 5.40 9.99
N VAL A 152 6.03 5.44 11.31
CA VAL A 152 6.07 4.23 12.15
C VAL A 152 4.85 3.34 11.87
N ALA A 153 3.65 3.91 11.91
CA ALA A 153 2.42 3.16 11.70
C ALA A 153 2.28 2.65 10.25
N VAL A 154 2.50 3.54 9.27
CA VAL A 154 2.35 3.18 7.85
C VAL A 154 3.49 2.27 7.39
N GLY A 155 4.72 2.50 7.86
CA GLY A 155 5.87 1.64 7.57
C GLY A 155 5.72 0.23 8.16
N SER A 156 5.22 0.11 9.38
CA SER A 156 4.86 -1.17 9.98
C SER A 156 3.85 -1.92 9.12
N GLN A 157 2.77 -1.24 8.74
CA GLN A 157 1.72 -1.85 7.95
C GLN A 157 2.17 -2.16 6.51
N ALA A 158 3.06 -1.36 5.95
CA ALA A 158 3.68 -1.63 4.65
C ALA A 158 4.49 -2.92 4.67
N ASN A 159 5.16 -3.22 5.79
CA ASN A 159 5.96 -4.43 5.95
C ASN A 159 5.11 -5.67 6.27
N VAL A 160 4.08 -5.53 7.11
CA VAL A 160 3.26 -6.66 7.59
C VAL A 160 2.08 -6.95 6.66
N GLY A 161 1.33 -5.91 6.28
CA GLY A 161 0.10 -6.03 5.48
C GLY A 161 0.25 -5.65 4.02
N GLY A 162 1.40 -5.07 3.65
CA GLY A 162 1.74 -4.74 2.28
C GLY A 162 0.82 -3.70 1.64
N ALA A 163 0.75 -3.75 0.30
CA ALA A 163 0.06 -2.74 -0.51
C ALA A 163 -1.47 -2.76 -0.36
N ALA A 164 -2.05 -3.82 0.20
CA ALA A 164 -3.49 -3.89 0.45
C ALA A 164 -3.92 -3.07 1.67
N SER A 165 -3.09 -3.00 2.72
CA SER A 165 -3.47 -2.42 4.01
C SER A 165 -2.72 -1.14 4.37
N ALA A 166 -1.48 -0.95 3.91
CA ALA A 166 -0.73 0.27 4.16
C ALA A 166 -1.43 1.55 3.68
N PRO A 167 -2.11 1.58 2.51
CA PRO A 167 -2.90 2.74 2.08
C PRO A 167 -4.05 3.06 3.03
N VAL A 168 -4.66 2.05 3.64
CA VAL A 168 -5.77 2.22 4.59
C VAL A 168 -5.27 2.93 5.84
N VAL A 169 -4.16 2.46 6.42
CA VAL A 169 -3.54 3.11 7.58
C VAL A 169 -3.07 4.52 7.24
N ALA A 170 -2.48 4.73 6.07
CA ALA A 170 -2.08 6.06 5.62
C ALA A 170 -3.29 7.01 5.47
N SER A 171 -4.41 6.51 4.94
CA SER A 171 -5.64 7.29 4.77
C SER A 171 -6.30 7.70 6.09
N ALA A 172 -6.09 6.92 7.17
CA ALA A 172 -6.57 7.27 8.52
C ALA A 172 -5.92 8.55 9.06
N PHE A 173 -4.70 8.87 8.64
CA PHE A 173 -4.05 10.14 8.94
C PHE A 173 -4.57 11.27 8.03
N HIS A 174 -4.69 11.01 6.75
CA HIS A 174 -5.33 11.87 5.76
C HIS A 174 -5.58 11.08 4.45
N PRO A 175 -6.76 11.19 3.80
CA PRO A 175 -7.11 10.41 2.60
C PRO A 175 -6.09 10.56 1.45
N SER A 176 -5.51 11.75 1.26
CA SER A 176 -4.50 11.99 0.21
C SER A 176 -3.14 11.33 0.47
N LEU A 177 -2.95 10.71 1.64
CA LEU A 177 -1.73 9.97 1.98
C LEU A 177 -1.80 8.48 1.58
N ALA A 178 -2.96 7.98 1.14
CA ALA A 178 -3.10 6.60 0.69
C ALA A 178 -2.04 6.17 -0.36
N PRO A 179 -1.71 6.97 -1.40
CA PRO A 179 -0.63 6.64 -2.33
C PRO A 179 0.75 6.50 -1.68
N VAL A 180 1.02 7.27 -0.62
CA VAL A 180 2.28 7.13 0.15
C VAL A 180 2.35 5.76 0.82
N GLY A 181 1.23 5.26 1.35
CA GLY A 181 1.13 3.91 1.89
C GLY A 181 1.46 2.83 0.85
N VAL A 182 0.97 2.98 -0.38
CA VAL A 182 1.29 2.07 -1.49
C VAL A 182 2.78 2.10 -1.82
N LEU A 183 3.37 3.29 -1.96
CA LEU A 183 4.80 3.44 -2.26
C LEU A 183 5.68 2.82 -1.18
N LEU A 184 5.35 3.04 0.09
CA LEU A 184 6.06 2.42 1.21
C LEU A 184 5.92 0.89 1.20
N ALA A 185 4.77 0.35 0.81
CA ALA A 185 4.57 -1.08 0.68
C ALA A 185 5.40 -1.69 -0.46
N VAL A 186 5.46 -1.03 -1.63
CA VAL A 186 6.31 -1.46 -2.75
C VAL A 186 7.79 -1.45 -2.35
N LEU A 187 8.22 -0.40 -1.64
CA LEU A 187 9.57 -0.34 -1.08
C LEU A 187 9.80 -1.45 -0.05
N GLY A 188 8.82 -1.73 0.80
CA GLY A 188 8.83 -2.82 1.77
C GLY A 188 8.99 -4.19 1.14
N TYR A 189 8.34 -4.45 0.00
CA TYR A 189 8.53 -5.69 -0.75
C TYR A 189 9.98 -5.85 -1.27
N ALA A 190 10.55 -4.78 -1.82
CA ALA A 190 11.94 -4.83 -2.29
C ALA A 190 12.93 -5.04 -1.14
N LEU A 191 12.91 -4.17 -0.13
CA LEU A 191 13.85 -4.23 1.00
C LEU A 191 13.64 -5.48 1.86
N GLY A 192 12.39 -5.86 2.12
CA GLY A 192 12.04 -7.02 2.93
C GLY A 192 12.51 -8.33 2.29
N THR A 193 12.45 -8.43 0.97
CA THR A 193 12.92 -9.61 0.25
C THR A 193 14.44 -9.79 0.39
N TYR A 194 15.22 -8.72 0.24
CA TYR A 194 16.67 -8.77 0.46
C TYR A 194 17.01 -9.10 1.91
N ALA A 195 16.31 -8.49 2.87
CA ALA A 195 16.51 -8.76 4.30
C ALA A 195 16.16 -10.21 4.65
N ALA A 196 15.06 -10.75 4.12
CA ALA A 196 14.66 -12.14 4.32
C ALA A 196 15.68 -13.12 3.71
N TRP A 197 16.21 -12.82 2.53
CA TRP A 197 17.26 -13.62 1.89
C TRP A 197 18.53 -13.62 2.75
N LEU A 198 18.97 -12.45 3.24
CA LEU A 198 20.12 -12.35 4.13
C LEU A 198 19.89 -13.14 5.43
N CYS A 199 18.72 -13.03 6.06
CA CYS A 199 18.35 -13.83 7.22
C CYS A 199 18.43 -15.33 6.92
N GLY A 200 17.94 -15.76 5.74
CA GLY A 200 18.03 -17.16 5.32
C GLY A 200 19.47 -17.67 5.24
N ILE A 201 20.39 -16.85 4.71
CA ILE A 201 21.83 -17.19 4.70
C ILE A 201 22.38 -17.28 6.12
N LEU A 202 22.09 -16.28 6.97
CA LEU A 202 22.58 -16.27 8.35
C LEU A 202 22.08 -17.48 9.16
N MET A 203 20.85 -17.91 8.92
CA MET A 203 20.29 -19.11 9.55
C MET A 203 21.04 -20.40 9.16
N GLN A 204 21.54 -20.48 7.93
CA GLN A 204 22.34 -21.64 7.47
C GLN A 204 23.70 -21.76 8.20
N PHE A 205 24.22 -20.66 8.76
CA PHE A 205 25.45 -20.70 9.57
C PHE A 205 25.21 -21.12 11.02
N VAL A 206 23.96 -21.15 11.47
CA VAL A 206 23.58 -21.46 12.86
C VAL A 206 22.93 -22.84 12.98
N ALA A 207 22.45 -23.39 11.87
CA ALA A 207 21.86 -24.73 11.77
C ALA A 207 22.94 -25.77 11.52
#